data_a943b9e540c2beb8dd758554e8396af9
#
_entry.id   a943b9e540c2beb8dd758554e8396af9
#
_cell.length_a   1.000
_cell.length_b   1.000
_cell.length_c   1.000
_cell.angle_alpha   90.00
_cell.angle_beta   90.00
_cell.angle_gamma   90.00
#
_symmetry.space_group_name_H-M   'P 1'
#
loop_
_entity.id
_entity.type
_entity.pdbx_description
1 polymer ?
#
loop_
_entity_poly.entity_id
_entity_poly.type
_entity_poly.pdbx_seq_one_letter_code
_entity_poly.pdbx_strand_id
1 'polypeptide(L)'
;TVADDFRRTMTVGAAVVSGRASKVEKAAAEGLRELLESPAISSDGPLWYRGNSTETERVERDRVAASLDLLDGRAMILGHSIAREGHITSRFGGRVLRADVGMAYPGGGAPQALVIENEIVRVFDARTGEFREASVEPPEGEGALAAVPQFSDLVLEHLLESGKVRSVRPLGKGSTRPMLLEFRKGKSRVRGVCKNVEAEGDRYQHEIAAYRLDRRLDLNLVPVTVLRKTGVNAPCSLQYFVDRALDATAVREYGLPPGYEEKVSIQIEDSRVFDALIGNMDRTESDVLHLPVDGRIALIDHSRAFSLETDLRTWFPDGRWELSEKMESALKK
;
A
#
# COMPACT_ATOMS: atom_id res chain seq x y z
N THR A 1 10.98 20.88 27.28
CA THR A 1 10.31 21.04 25.98
C THR A 1 9.38 19.84 25.75
N VAL A 2 8.43 19.97 24.81
CA VAL A 2 7.49 18.86 24.45
C VAL A 2 8.26 17.56 24.09
N ALA A 3 9.40 17.67 23.43
CA ALA A 3 10.25 16.54 23.09
C ALA A 3 10.88 15.87 24.33
N ASP A 4 11.24 16.64 25.33
CA ASP A 4 11.81 16.10 26.59
C ASP A 4 10.71 15.43 27.43
N ASP A 5 9.51 16.01 27.45
CA ASP A 5 8.35 15.42 28.11
C ASP A 5 7.92 14.11 27.44
N PHE A 6 7.95 14.05 26.10
CA PHE A 6 7.67 12.82 25.35
C PHE A 6 8.69 11.73 25.65
N ARG A 7 10.00 12.03 25.60
CA ARG A 7 11.05 11.06 25.95
C ARG A 7 10.90 10.55 27.38
N ARG A 8 10.62 11.46 28.32
CA ARG A 8 10.40 11.11 29.72
C ARG A 8 9.19 10.17 29.87
N THR A 9 8.12 10.46 29.18
CA THR A 9 6.89 9.65 29.17
C THR A 9 7.14 8.25 28.63
N MET A 10 7.89 8.10 27.53
CA MET A 10 8.25 6.80 26.96
C MET A 10 9.13 5.98 27.92
N THR A 11 10.08 6.62 28.59
CA THR A 11 10.95 5.95 29.59
C THR A 11 10.13 5.48 30.80
N VAL A 12 9.19 6.29 31.25
CA VAL A 12 8.28 5.93 32.38
C VAL A 12 7.37 4.78 31.97
N GLY A 13 6.81 4.80 30.75
CA GLY A 13 5.99 3.72 30.22
C GLY A 13 6.73 2.36 30.23
N ALA A 14 7.97 2.33 29.77
CA ALA A 14 8.82 1.13 29.79
C ALA A 14 9.10 0.64 31.22
N ALA A 15 9.29 1.53 32.18
CA ALA A 15 9.48 1.17 33.60
C ALA A 15 8.21 0.59 34.22
N VAL A 16 7.04 1.12 33.88
CA VAL A 16 5.74 0.60 34.34
C VAL A 16 5.50 -0.82 33.82
N VAL A 17 5.69 -1.04 32.51
CA VAL A 17 5.51 -2.37 31.89
C VAL A 17 6.46 -3.40 32.46
N SER A 18 7.70 -3.01 32.80
CA SER A 18 8.69 -3.91 33.40
C SER A 18 8.50 -4.14 34.92
N GLY A 19 7.49 -3.54 35.54
CA GLY A 19 7.21 -3.66 36.97
C GLY A 19 8.21 -2.92 37.88
N ARG A 20 9.13 -2.12 37.32
CA ARG A 20 10.19 -1.39 38.03
C ARG A 20 9.85 0.05 38.35
N ALA A 21 8.63 0.48 38.03
CA ALA A 21 8.22 1.86 38.19
C ALA A 21 8.03 2.25 39.67
N SER A 22 8.56 3.38 40.05
CA SER A 22 8.32 4.06 41.33
C SER A 22 6.86 4.56 41.41
N LYS A 23 6.45 4.96 42.61
CA LYS A 23 5.11 5.55 42.83
C LYS A 23 4.86 6.80 41.99
N VAL A 24 5.90 7.62 41.77
CA VAL A 24 5.83 8.83 40.94
C VAL A 24 5.68 8.46 39.44
N GLU A 25 6.39 7.43 38.99
CA GLU A 25 6.31 6.97 37.60
C GLU A 25 4.96 6.31 37.30
N LYS A 26 4.36 5.61 38.27
CA LYS A 26 3.00 5.08 38.12
C LYS A 26 1.96 6.21 38.01
N ALA A 27 2.07 7.27 38.79
CA ALA A 27 1.19 8.42 38.67
C ALA A 27 1.35 9.15 37.33
N ALA A 28 2.58 9.24 36.82
CA ALA A 28 2.83 9.80 35.48
C ALA A 28 2.27 8.90 34.36
N ALA A 29 2.30 7.57 34.51
CA ALA A 29 1.68 6.65 33.59
C ALA A 29 0.15 6.71 33.59
N GLU A 30 -0.46 7.02 34.73
CA GLU A 30 -1.90 7.26 34.86
C GLU A 30 -2.33 8.53 34.12
N GLY A 31 -1.56 9.61 34.23
CA GLY A 31 -1.75 10.83 33.43
C GLY A 31 -1.57 10.59 31.91
N LEU A 32 -0.64 9.72 31.53
CA LEU A 32 -0.53 9.28 30.12
C LEU A 32 -1.76 8.51 29.65
N ARG A 33 -2.31 7.64 30.49
CA ARG A 33 -3.53 6.88 30.17
C ARG A 33 -4.71 7.81 29.97
N GLU A 34 -4.91 8.80 30.83
CA GLU A 34 -5.94 9.83 30.67
C GLU A 34 -5.76 10.60 29.35
N LEU A 35 -4.51 10.91 28.97
CA LEU A 35 -4.20 11.56 27.70
C LEU A 35 -4.56 10.65 26.52
N LEU A 36 -4.24 9.35 26.58
CA LEU A 36 -4.56 8.37 25.53
C LEU A 36 -6.06 8.12 25.37
N GLU A 37 -6.82 8.30 26.46
CA GLU A 37 -8.29 8.20 26.46
C GLU A 37 -8.96 9.55 26.09
N SER A 38 -8.18 10.60 25.88
CA SER A 38 -8.72 11.92 25.54
C SER A 38 -9.32 11.96 24.12
N PRO A 39 -10.35 12.79 23.90
CA PRO A 39 -10.92 12.99 22.56
C PRO A 39 -9.89 13.43 21.50
N ALA A 40 -8.77 14.02 21.94
CA ALA A 40 -7.71 14.46 21.03
C ALA A 40 -6.98 13.28 20.35
N ILE A 41 -6.93 12.13 21.03
CA ILE A 41 -6.22 10.91 20.56
C ILE A 41 -7.21 9.82 20.09
N SER A 42 -8.51 10.04 20.23
CA SER A 42 -9.53 9.12 19.72
C SER A 42 -9.42 8.98 18.19
N SER A 43 -9.99 7.90 17.63
CA SER A 43 -10.01 7.67 16.16
C SER A 43 -10.58 8.83 15.34
N ASP A 44 -11.51 9.59 15.94
CA ASP A 44 -12.12 10.76 15.33
C ASP A 44 -11.47 12.09 15.80
N GLY A 45 -10.45 11.98 16.63
CA GLY A 45 -9.72 13.12 17.17
C GLY A 45 -8.75 13.74 16.16
N PRO A 46 -8.27 14.97 16.46
CA PRO A 46 -7.45 15.76 15.52
C PRO A 46 -6.14 15.05 15.11
N LEU A 47 -5.59 14.16 15.95
CA LEU A 47 -4.37 13.42 15.62
C LEU A 47 -4.61 12.26 14.65
N TRP A 48 -5.81 11.69 14.60
CA TRP A 48 -6.14 10.54 13.77
C TRP A 48 -7.08 10.85 12.61
N TYR A 49 -7.68 12.04 12.62
CA TYR A 49 -8.60 12.43 11.55
C TYR A 49 -7.90 12.51 10.19
N ARG A 50 -8.47 11.82 9.20
CA ARG A 50 -7.89 11.69 7.85
C ARG A 50 -8.68 12.40 6.75
N GLY A 51 -9.87 12.91 7.05
CA GLY A 51 -10.73 13.58 6.07
C GLY A 51 -10.01 14.67 5.29
N ASN A 52 -9.16 15.46 5.96
CA ASN A 52 -8.33 16.51 5.33
C ASN A 52 -7.43 15.97 4.19
N SER A 53 -7.05 14.68 4.26
CA SER A 53 -6.22 14.01 3.25
C SER A 53 -7.02 13.19 2.25
N THR A 54 -8.11 12.55 2.69
CA THR A 54 -8.80 11.48 1.94
C THR A 54 -10.15 11.88 1.38
N GLU A 55 -10.92 12.69 2.10
CA GLU A 55 -12.24 13.11 1.67
C GLU A 55 -12.20 14.16 0.56
N THR A 56 -13.34 14.34 -0.13
CA THR A 56 -13.43 15.36 -1.18
C THR A 56 -13.30 16.78 -0.60
N GLU A 57 -12.68 17.69 -1.33
CA GLU A 57 -12.51 19.07 -0.88
C GLU A 57 -13.86 19.76 -0.60
N ARG A 58 -14.91 19.39 -1.33
CA ARG A 58 -16.26 19.93 -1.12
C ARG A 58 -16.81 19.59 0.27
N VAL A 59 -16.51 18.39 0.79
CA VAL A 59 -16.99 17.93 2.09
C VAL A 59 -16.19 18.55 3.23
N GLU A 60 -14.88 18.69 3.04
CA GLU A 60 -13.95 19.07 4.12
C GLU A 60 -13.59 20.56 4.14
N ARG A 61 -13.96 21.32 3.12
CA ARG A 61 -13.55 22.74 2.97
C ARG A 61 -13.83 23.58 4.20
N ASP A 62 -15.04 23.50 4.72
CA ASP A 62 -15.48 24.34 5.85
C ASP A 62 -14.77 23.92 7.13
N ARG A 63 -14.53 22.62 7.32
CA ARG A 63 -13.80 22.10 8.47
C ARG A 63 -12.33 22.54 8.45
N VAL A 64 -11.68 22.42 7.29
CA VAL A 64 -10.29 22.90 7.11
C VAL A 64 -10.20 24.40 7.36
N ALA A 65 -11.14 25.19 6.82
CA ALA A 65 -11.20 26.62 7.04
C ALA A 65 -11.35 26.96 8.53
N ALA A 66 -12.35 26.38 9.21
CA ALA A 66 -12.61 26.62 10.62
C ALA A 66 -11.43 26.20 11.52
N SER A 67 -10.75 25.08 11.18
CA SER A 67 -9.58 24.62 11.93
C SER A 67 -8.40 25.58 11.80
N LEU A 68 -8.15 26.09 10.60
CA LEU A 68 -7.08 27.06 10.36
C LEU A 68 -7.37 28.40 11.01
N ASP A 69 -8.61 28.86 10.94
CA ASP A 69 -9.04 30.10 11.58
C ASP A 69 -8.91 30.02 13.12
N LEU A 70 -9.29 28.87 13.71
CA LEU A 70 -9.16 28.62 15.15
C LEU A 70 -7.70 28.64 15.63
N LEU A 71 -6.78 28.16 14.79
CA LEU A 71 -5.35 28.03 15.12
C LEU A 71 -4.52 29.23 14.63
N ASP A 72 -5.14 30.24 14.04
CA ASP A 72 -4.46 31.35 13.34
C ASP A 72 -3.41 30.80 12.33
N GLY A 73 -3.76 29.71 11.66
CA GLY A 73 -2.88 28.99 10.78
C GLY A 73 -3.13 29.31 9.31
N ARG A 74 -2.08 29.41 8.51
CA ARG A 74 -2.19 29.61 7.04
C ARG A 74 -2.41 28.32 6.28
N ALA A 75 -1.75 27.25 6.73
CA ALA A 75 -1.87 25.94 6.13
C ALA A 75 -1.63 24.84 7.17
N MET A 76 -2.15 23.65 6.88
CA MET A 76 -1.85 22.41 7.61
C MET A 76 -0.82 21.61 6.83
N ILE A 77 0.13 21.00 7.53
CA ILE A 77 1.05 20.02 6.97
C ILE A 77 0.66 18.67 7.55
N LEU A 78 0.27 17.74 6.69
CA LEU A 78 -0.17 16.40 7.07
C LEU A 78 0.92 15.37 6.82
N GLY A 79 1.23 14.59 7.84
CA GLY A 79 1.99 13.35 7.77
C GLY A 79 1.09 12.13 7.91
N HIS A 80 1.67 10.94 7.94
CA HIS A 80 1.01 9.65 8.22
C HIS A 80 -0.15 9.26 7.27
N SER A 81 -0.46 10.09 6.30
CA SER A 81 -1.38 9.77 5.20
C SER A 81 -0.61 9.91 3.90
N ILE A 82 -0.18 8.78 3.35
CA ILE A 82 0.67 8.76 2.15
C ILE A 82 -0.04 9.45 0.99
N ALA A 83 0.63 10.45 0.42
CA ALA A 83 0.15 11.11 -0.80
C ALA A 83 0.19 10.10 -1.95
N ARG A 84 -0.99 9.80 -2.52
CA ARG A 84 -1.16 8.78 -3.57
C ARG A 84 -0.29 9.03 -4.80
N GLU A 85 0.00 10.29 -5.05
CA GLU A 85 0.83 10.77 -6.15
C GLU A 85 2.32 10.42 -5.97
N GLY A 86 2.73 10.00 -4.75
CA GLY A 86 4.12 9.71 -4.39
C GLY A 86 5.03 10.91 -4.41
N HIS A 87 4.48 12.10 -4.33
CA HIS A 87 5.18 13.37 -4.15
C HIS A 87 4.34 14.30 -3.29
N ILE A 88 4.97 15.31 -2.70
CA ILE A 88 4.28 16.31 -1.88
C ILE A 88 3.28 17.07 -2.74
N THR A 89 2.03 17.08 -2.29
CA THR A 89 0.90 17.73 -2.98
C THR A 89 0.17 18.69 -2.06
N SER A 90 -0.56 19.63 -2.65
CA SER A 90 -1.44 20.54 -1.93
C SER A 90 -2.92 20.26 -2.22
N ARG A 91 -3.77 20.63 -1.29
CA ARG A 91 -5.24 20.58 -1.39
C ARG A 91 -5.83 21.88 -0.84
N PHE A 92 -7.11 22.12 -1.11
CA PHE A 92 -7.85 23.30 -0.61
C PHE A 92 -7.17 24.63 -0.97
N GLY A 93 -6.64 24.74 -2.20
CA GLY A 93 -5.93 25.93 -2.63
C GLY A 93 -4.63 26.18 -1.87
N GLY A 94 -3.88 25.14 -1.52
CA GLY A 94 -2.62 25.23 -0.78
C GLY A 94 -2.78 25.26 0.75
N ARG A 95 -4.01 25.25 1.27
CA ARG A 95 -4.25 25.29 2.72
C ARG A 95 -3.95 23.97 3.43
N VAL A 96 -3.80 22.86 2.69
CA VAL A 96 -3.39 21.56 3.21
C VAL A 96 -2.27 21.01 2.34
N LEU A 97 -1.12 20.70 2.93
CA LEU A 97 0.04 20.10 2.29
C LEU A 97 0.19 18.66 2.78
N ARG A 98 0.11 17.68 1.87
CA ARG A 98 0.35 16.27 2.18
C ARG A 98 1.84 15.98 1.99
N ALA A 99 2.56 15.88 3.11
CA ALA A 99 4.01 15.75 3.12
C ALA A 99 4.50 14.31 3.19
N ASP A 100 3.64 13.36 3.59
CA ASP A 100 4.01 11.96 3.58
C ASP A 100 3.92 11.40 2.14
N VAL A 101 5.06 11.10 1.59
CA VAL A 101 5.20 10.54 0.24
C VAL A 101 5.53 9.04 0.27
N GLY A 102 5.52 8.43 1.45
CA GLY A 102 5.81 7.01 1.62
C GLY A 102 7.25 6.63 1.27
N MET A 103 8.24 7.49 1.53
CA MET A 103 9.65 7.22 1.21
C MET A 103 10.20 5.94 1.85
N ALA A 104 9.72 5.60 3.04
CA ALA A 104 10.18 4.43 3.80
C ALA A 104 9.66 3.11 3.23
N TYR A 105 8.64 3.14 2.38
CA TYR A 105 8.08 1.93 1.80
C TYR A 105 8.87 1.47 0.57
N PRO A 106 9.04 0.16 0.37
CA PRO A 106 9.58 -0.38 -0.86
C PRO A 106 8.77 0.10 -2.08
N GLY A 107 9.42 0.83 -2.98
CA GLY A 107 8.73 1.46 -4.11
C GLY A 107 7.97 2.74 -3.77
N GLY A 108 8.20 3.30 -2.59
CA GLY A 108 7.61 4.54 -2.11
C GLY A 108 7.88 5.75 -3.00
N GLY A 109 7.33 6.89 -2.59
CA GLY A 109 7.37 8.11 -3.37
C GLY A 109 8.77 8.75 -3.48
N ALA A 110 8.79 9.88 -4.14
CA ALA A 110 10.01 10.65 -4.31
C ALA A 110 10.60 11.10 -2.96
N PRO A 111 11.93 11.05 -2.77
CA PRO A 111 12.56 11.60 -1.59
C PRO A 111 12.46 13.13 -1.62
N GLN A 112 11.40 13.65 -1.03
CA GLN A 112 11.06 15.06 -0.98
C GLN A 112 10.94 15.55 0.44
N ALA A 113 11.24 16.83 0.64
CA ALA A 113 11.05 17.52 1.91
C ALA A 113 10.34 18.86 1.72
N LEU A 114 9.56 19.26 2.72
CA LEU A 114 9.07 20.64 2.81
C LEU A 114 10.15 21.49 3.50
N VAL A 115 10.46 22.61 2.88
CA VAL A 115 11.36 23.62 3.41
C VAL A 115 10.56 24.90 3.62
N ILE A 116 10.51 25.37 4.87
CA ILE A 116 9.78 26.56 5.27
C ILE A 116 10.79 27.62 5.69
N GLU A 117 10.90 28.69 4.91
CA GLU A 117 11.80 29.80 5.17
C GLU A 117 11.06 31.12 4.93
N ASN A 118 11.07 32.01 5.92
CA ASN A 118 10.42 33.32 5.82
C ASN A 118 8.96 33.24 5.32
N GLU A 119 8.20 32.28 5.86
CA GLU A 119 6.81 31.99 5.50
C GLU A 119 6.59 31.46 4.06
N ILE A 120 7.64 31.27 3.31
CA ILE A 120 7.59 30.64 1.98
C ILE A 120 7.78 29.13 2.17
N VAL A 121 6.84 28.36 1.61
CA VAL A 121 6.90 26.90 1.62
C VAL A 121 7.35 26.40 0.26
N ARG A 122 8.46 25.66 0.25
CA ARG A 122 9.01 25.05 -0.95
C ARG A 122 9.15 23.54 -0.77
N VAL A 123 9.07 22.81 -1.86
CA VAL A 123 9.35 21.39 -1.91
C VAL A 123 10.75 21.20 -2.48
N PHE A 124 11.61 20.57 -1.72
CA PHE A 124 12.92 20.10 -2.17
C PHE A 124 12.79 18.66 -2.68
N ASP A 125 13.29 18.37 -3.88
CA ASP A 125 13.39 17.01 -4.41
C ASP A 125 14.86 16.56 -4.35
N ALA A 126 15.16 15.59 -3.48
CA ALA A 126 16.53 15.12 -3.26
C ALA A 126 17.12 14.35 -4.46
N ARG A 127 16.30 13.95 -5.45
CA ARG A 127 16.80 13.29 -6.66
C ARG A 127 17.37 14.27 -7.67
N THR A 128 16.81 15.47 -7.74
CA THR A 128 17.22 16.52 -8.67
C THR A 128 18.05 17.61 -8.03
N GLY A 129 17.95 17.75 -6.69
CA GLY A 129 18.54 18.85 -5.93
C GLY A 129 17.78 20.17 -6.13
N GLU A 130 16.59 20.13 -6.74
CA GLU A 130 15.83 21.32 -7.11
C GLU A 130 14.75 21.65 -6.08
N PHE A 131 14.46 22.94 -5.96
CA PHE A 131 13.33 23.47 -5.23
C PHE A 131 12.20 23.84 -6.19
N ARG A 132 10.96 23.55 -5.81
CA ARG A 132 9.76 24.09 -6.42
C ARG A 132 8.88 24.74 -5.36
N GLU A 133 8.10 25.71 -5.72
CA GLU A 133 7.08 26.23 -4.78
C GLU A 133 6.07 25.12 -4.47
N ALA A 134 5.66 25.05 -3.20
CA ALA A 134 4.50 24.25 -2.87
C ALA A 134 3.29 24.96 -3.47
N SER A 135 2.82 24.49 -4.61
CA SER A 135 1.77 25.13 -5.39
C SER A 135 0.58 25.49 -4.48
N VAL A 136 0.26 26.76 -4.39
CA VAL A 136 -0.88 27.30 -3.66
C VAL A 136 -2.14 27.28 -4.53
N GLU A 137 -1.97 27.07 -5.82
CA GLU A 137 -3.08 26.95 -6.77
C GLU A 137 -3.41 25.47 -7.04
N PRO A 138 -4.68 25.07 -6.90
CA PRO A 138 -5.10 23.77 -7.39
C PRO A 138 -4.88 23.74 -8.91
N PRO A 139 -4.42 22.62 -9.47
CA PRO A 139 -4.52 22.45 -10.91
C PRO A 139 -6.00 22.63 -11.29
N GLU A 140 -6.26 23.49 -12.27
CA GLU A 140 -7.60 23.66 -12.82
C GLU A 140 -8.11 22.30 -13.36
N GLY A 141 -9.18 21.83 -12.75
CA GLY A 141 -9.78 20.53 -13.02
C GLY A 141 -9.97 19.77 -11.72
N GLU A 142 -11.20 19.32 -11.47
CA GLU A 142 -11.55 18.45 -10.35
C GLU A 142 -10.45 17.42 -10.18
N GLY A 143 -9.82 17.40 -8.99
CA GLY A 143 -8.62 16.63 -8.71
C GLY A 143 -8.74 15.18 -9.14
N ALA A 144 -8.43 14.97 -10.40
CA ALA A 144 -8.01 13.66 -10.84
C ALA A 144 -6.78 13.36 -9.98
N LEU A 145 -6.97 12.49 -8.99
CA LEU A 145 -5.87 11.68 -8.49
C LEU A 145 -5.03 11.38 -9.72
N ALA A 146 -3.80 11.92 -9.79
CA ALA A 146 -2.88 11.48 -10.81
C ALA A 146 -2.73 9.99 -10.53
N ALA A 147 -3.65 9.25 -11.10
CA ALA A 147 -3.71 7.83 -11.02
C ALA A 147 -2.30 7.38 -11.37
N VAL A 148 -1.67 6.59 -10.53
CA VAL A 148 -0.71 5.62 -11.06
C VAL A 148 -1.39 5.17 -12.34
N PRO A 149 -0.79 5.38 -13.54
CA PRO A 149 -1.50 5.17 -14.78
C PRO A 149 -2.12 3.78 -14.69
N GLN A 150 -3.43 3.73 -14.45
CA GLN A 150 -4.12 2.45 -14.41
C GLN A 150 -4.26 2.06 -15.87
N PHE A 151 -3.23 1.38 -16.34
CA PHE A 151 -3.33 0.72 -17.61
C PHE A 151 -4.39 -0.36 -17.46
N SER A 152 -5.28 -0.46 -18.44
CA SER A 152 -6.16 -1.63 -18.51
C SER A 152 -5.33 -2.91 -18.61
N ASP A 153 -5.88 -4.02 -18.15
CA ASP A 153 -5.22 -5.32 -18.23
C ASP A 153 -4.73 -5.62 -19.63
N LEU A 154 -5.54 -5.34 -20.67
CA LEU A 154 -5.14 -5.54 -22.07
C LEU A 154 -3.87 -4.75 -22.47
N VAL A 155 -3.72 -3.55 -21.96
CA VAL A 155 -2.52 -2.73 -22.22
C VAL A 155 -1.32 -3.29 -21.49
N LEU A 156 -1.50 -3.72 -20.25
CA LEU A 156 -0.44 -4.35 -19.46
C LEU A 156 -0.04 -5.71 -20.05
N GLU A 157 -1.00 -6.56 -20.42
CA GLU A 157 -0.74 -7.83 -21.07
C GLU A 157 0.11 -7.64 -22.33
N HIS A 158 -0.34 -6.78 -23.26
CA HIS A 158 0.40 -6.51 -24.47
C HIS A 158 1.82 -5.98 -24.23
N LEU A 159 1.96 -5.04 -23.27
CA LEU A 159 3.25 -4.46 -22.94
C LEU A 159 4.20 -5.49 -22.32
N LEU A 160 3.71 -6.32 -21.40
CA LEU A 160 4.50 -7.36 -20.75
C LEU A 160 4.85 -8.50 -21.74
N GLU A 161 3.94 -8.91 -22.61
CA GLU A 161 4.21 -9.97 -23.59
C GLU A 161 5.26 -9.57 -24.62
N SER A 162 5.10 -8.41 -25.24
CA SER A 162 5.83 -8.02 -26.45
C SER A 162 6.56 -6.67 -26.37
N GLY A 163 6.37 -5.91 -25.27
CA GLY A 163 6.98 -4.61 -25.11
C GLY A 163 8.50 -4.66 -25.07
N LYS A 164 9.14 -3.56 -25.49
CA LYS A 164 10.60 -3.43 -25.46
C LYS A 164 11.08 -3.27 -24.03
N VAL A 165 11.90 -4.21 -23.56
CA VAL A 165 12.57 -4.12 -22.25
C VAL A 165 13.61 -3.00 -22.29
N ARG A 166 13.62 -2.16 -21.27
CA ARG A 166 14.54 -1.04 -21.08
C ARG A 166 15.68 -1.36 -20.13
N SER A 167 15.35 -2.07 -19.05
CA SER A 167 16.35 -2.55 -18.10
C SER A 167 15.93 -3.89 -17.51
N VAL A 168 16.92 -4.65 -17.06
CA VAL A 168 16.76 -5.93 -16.40
C VAL A 168 17.68 -5.95 -15.19
N ARG A 169 17.17 -6.36 -14.04
CA ARG A 169 18.00 -6.54 -12.83
C ARG A 169 17.42 -7.65 -11.95
N PRO A 170 18.24 -8.30 -11.12
CA PRO A 170 17.71 -9.22 -10.11
C PRO A 170 16.75 -8.50 -9.16
N LEU A 171 15.66 -9.17 -8.77
CA LEU A 171 14.74 -8.63 -7.76
C LEU A 171 15.35 -8.59 -6.36
N GLY A 172 16.37 -9.43 -6.10
CA GLY A 172 17.09 -9.47 -4.83
C GLY A 172 16.37 -10.22 -3.71
N LYS A 173 15.14 -10.65 -3.93
CA LYS A 173 14.32 -11.47 -3.02
C LYS A 173 13.73 -12.67 -3.78
N GLY A 174 13.45 -13.76 -3.06
CA GLY A 174 12.84 -14.99 -3.60
C GLY A 174 13.85 -16.07 -3.95
N SER A 175 13.51 -17.33 -3.60
CA SER A 175 14.33 -18.53 -3.81
C SER A 175 14.58 -18.82 -5.31
N THR A 176 13.66 -18.41 -6.16
CA THR A 176 13.66 -18.67 -7.61
C THR A 176 14.49 -17.66 -8.43
N ARG A 177 15.20 -16.73 -7.76
CA ARG A 177 16.00 -15.68 -8.38
C ARG A 177 15.26 -14.89 -9.46
N PRO A 178 14.08 -14.32 -9.15
CA PRO A 178 13.29 -13.61 -10.13
C PRO A 178 14.00 -12.36 -10.64
N MET A 179 13.72 -12.00 -11.90
CA MET A 179 14.26 -10.82 -12.54
C MET A 179 13.20 -9.73 -12.65
N LEU A 180 13.57 -8.50 -12.34
CA LEU A 180 12.73 -7.32 -12.55
C LEU A 180 13.04 -6.70 -13.91
N LEU A 181 12.03 -6.66 -14.78
CA LEU A 181 12.08 -6.07 -16.10
C LEU A 181 11.36 -4.73 -16.09
N GLU A 182 11.94 -3.75 -16.77
CA GLU A 182 11.34 -2.43 -16.92
C GLU A 182 10.93 -2.14 -18.36
N PHE A 183 9.77 -1.55 -18.51
CA PHE A 183 9.15 -1.13 -19.76
C PHE A 183 8.75 0.35 -19.68
N ARG A 184 8.47 0.96 -20.83
CA ARG A 184 7.86 2.29 -20.90
C ARG A 184 6.64 2.30 -21.80
N LYS A 185 5.59 2.99 -21.34
CA LYS A 185 4.39 3.32 -22.12
C LYS A 185 4.20 4.83 -22.07
N GLY A 186 4.57 5.53 -23.14
CA GLY A 186 4.66 6.99 -23.14
C GLY A 186 5.68 7.49 -22.11
N LYS A 187 5.24 8.35 -21.19
CA LYS A 187 6.06 8.84 -20.06
C LYS A 187 6.07 7.89 -18.87
N SER A 188 5.17 6.91 -18.84
CA SER A 188 5.00 6.02 -17.70
C SER A 188 5.99 4.88 -17.71
N ARG A 189 6.45 4.53 -16.52
CA ARG A 189 7.29 3.36 -16.24
C ARG A 189 6.41 2.21 -15.81
N VAL A 190 6.61 1.05 -16.40
CA VAL A 190 5.95 -0.20 -16.03
C VAL A 190 7.02 -1.23 -15.70
N ARG A 191 6.80 -1.98 -14.66
CA ARG A 191 7.73 -3.04 -14.22
C ARG A 191 7.03 -4.38 -14.19
N GLY A 192 7.79 -5.45 -14.43
CA GLY A 192 7.29 -6.81 -14.33
C GLY A 192 8.32 -7.74 -13.73
N VAL A 193 7.85 -8.73 -12.98
CA VAL A 193 8.68 -9.78 -12.37
C VAL A 193 8.63 -11.02 -13.25
N CYS A 194 9.79 -11.42 -13.77
CA CYS A 194 9.95 -12.61 -14.61
C CYS A 194 10.44 -13.77 -13.74
N LYS A 195 9.66 -14.84 -13.71
CA LYS A 195 10.00 -16.13 -13.10
C LYS A 195 10.02 -17.20 -14.18
N ASN A 196 11.09 -17.99 -14.29
CA ASN A 196 11.23 -19.06 -15.27
C ASN A 196 11.50 -20.43 -14.62
N VAL A 197 11.09 -20.60 -13.38
CA VAL A 197 11.31 -21.84 -12.64
C VAL A 197 10.47 -22.97 -13.17
N GLU A 198 11.11 -24.10 -13.44
CA GLU A 198 10.53 -25.40 -13.68
C GLU A 198 11.26 -26.41 -12.80
N ALA A 199 10.82 -26.54 -11.56
CA ALA A 199 11.33 -27.53 -10.61
C ALA A 199 10.16 -28.39 -10.13
N GLU A 200 10.45 -29.47 -9.42
CA GLU A 200 9.41 -30.28 -8.80
C GLU A 200 8.59 -29.41 -7.82
N GLY A 201 7.30 -29.24 -8.13
CA GLY A 201 6.38 -28.39 -7.37
C GLY A 201 6.36 -26.91 -7.78
N ASP A 202 7.42 -26.36 -8.37
CA ASP A 202 7.49 -24.95 -8.77
C ASP A 202 7.42 -24.80 -10.30
N ARG A 203 6.37 -24.17 -10.80
CA ARG A 203 6.18 -23.95 -12.24
C ARG A 203 5.71 -22.55 -12.56
N TYR A 204 6.43 -21.87 -13.43
CA TYR A 204 6.03 -20.52 -13.88
C TYR A 204 4.68 -20.50 -14.61
N GLN A 205 4.28 -21.62 -15.21
CA GLN A 205 2.99 -21.76 -15.90
C GLN A 205 1.81 -21.64 -14.93
N HIS A 206 1.99 -22.04 -13.67
CA HIS A 206 0.97 -21.93 -12.64
C HIS A 206 0.64 -20.46 -12.32
N GLU A 207 1.61 -19.58 -12.33
CA GLU A 207 1.40 -18.13 -12.20
C GLU A 207 0.45 -17.58 -13.26
N ILE A 208 0.65 -18.01 -14.52
CA ILE A 208 -0.17 -17.58 -15.64
C ILE A 208 -1.57 -18.18 -15.56
N ALA A 209 -1.67 -19.46 -15.15
CA ALA A 209 -2.94 -20.14 -14.99
C ALA A 209 -3.78 -19.52 -13.89
N ALA A 210 -3.17 -19.18 -12.74
CA ALA A 210 -3.83 -18.48 -11.63
C ALA A 210 -4.40 -17.13 -12.09
N TYR A 211 -3.61 -16.31 -12.80
CA TYR A 211 -4.08 -15.05 -13.36
C TYR A 211 -5.28 -15.24 -14.30
N ARG A 212 -5.21 -16.18 -15.23
CA ARG A 212 -6.29 -16.41 -16.20
C ARG A 212 -7.57 -16.88 -15.52
N LEU A 213 -7.46 -17.74 -14.51
CA LEU A 213 -8.62 -18.18 -13.75
C LEU A 213 -9.22 -17.03 -12.93
N ASP A 214 -8.39 -16.25 -12.25
CA ASP A 214 -8.82 -15.07 -11.51
C ASP A 214 -9.62 -14.10 -12.39
N ARG A 215 -9.15 -13.82 -13.61
CA ARG A 215 -9.88 -12.97 -14.57
C ARG A 215 -11.17 -13.61 -15.07
N ARG A 216 -11.17 -14.91 -15.31
CA ARG A 216 -12.38 -15.63 -15.71
C ARG A 216 -13.47 -15.61 -14.62
N LEU A 217 -13.06 -15.62 -13.37
CA LEU A 217 -13.93 -15.53 -12.21
C LEU A 217 -14.27 -14.06 -11.84
N ASP A 218 -13.64 -13.09 -12.49
CA ASP A 218 -13.79 -11.65 -12.23
C ASP A 218 -13.41 -11.24 -10.79
N LEU A 219 -12.47 -11.95 -10.18
CA LEU A 219 -12.04 -11.68 -8.79
C LEU A 219 -11.09 -10.49 -8.70
N ASN A 220 -10.19 -10.34 -9.66
CA ASN A 220 -9.17 -9.29 -9.73
C ASN A 220 -8.23 -9.27 -8.52
N LEU A 221 -7.88 -10.44 -8.03
CA LEU A 221 -6.93 -10.66 -6.93
C LEU A 221 -5.49 -10.81 -7.44
N VAL A 222 -5.30 -11.39 -8.63
CA VAL A 222 -3.96 -11.68 -9.17
C VAL A 222 -3.51 -10.57 -10.12
N PRO A 223 -2.32 -9.97 -9.96
CA PRO A 223 -1.80 -8.99 -10.92
C PRO A 223 -1.66 -9.58 -12.32
N VAL A 224 -1.78 -8.73 -13.34
CA VAL A 224 -1.60 -9.14 -14.74
C VAL A 224 -0.35 -9.99 -14.90
N THR A 225 -0.50 -11.20 -15.39
CA THR A 225 0.57 -12.19 -15.53
C THR A 225 0.49 -12.87 -16.90
N VAL A 226 1.53 -12.73 -17.69
CA VAL A 226 1.57 -13.21 -19.08
C VAL A 226 2.72 -14.19 -19.32
N LEU A 227 2.64 -14.94 -20.41
CA LEU A 227 3.76 -15.73 -20.92
C LEU A 227 4.66 -14.83 -21.77
N ARG A 228 5.85 -14.53 -21.29
CA ARG A 228 6.86 -13.90 -22.13
C ARG A 228 7.75 -14.96 -22.77
N LYS A 229 7.71 -15.03 -24.10
CA LYS A 229 8.38 -16.09 -24.88
C LYS A 229 9.82 -15.76 -25.27
N THR A 230 10.20 -14.48 -25.24
CA THR A 230 11.49 -13.99 -25.75
C THR A 230 12.15 -13.00 -24.80
N GLY A 231 13.46 -12.99 -24.80
CA GLY A 231 14.25 -12.09 -23.98
C GLY A 231 14.95 -12.78 -22.80
N VAL A 232 15.40 -12.00 -21.84
CA VAL A 232 16.14 -12.50 -20.66
C VAL A 232 15.22 -13.41 -19.83
N ASN A 233 15.73 -14.58 -19.47
CA ASN A 233 15.03 -15.63 -18.73
C ASN A 233 13.73 -16.15 -19.37
N ALA A 234 13.53 -15.93 -20.67
CA ALA A 234 12.38 -16.50 -21.38
C ALA A 234 12.61 -17.98 -21.77
N PRO A 235 11.54 -18.81 -21.81
CA PRO A 235 10.17 -18.44 -21.47
C PRO A 235 10.00 -18.22 -19.96
N CYS A 236 9.16 -17.25 -19.57
CA CYS A 236 8.85 -16.99 -18.17
C CYS A 236 7.43 -16.50 -17.97
N SER A 237 6.88 -16.68 -16.76
CA SER A 237 5.77 -15.85 -16.33
C SER A 237 6.30 -14.44 -16.07
N LEU A 238 5.66 -13.45 -16.68
CA LEU A 238 5.96 -12.06 -16.41
C LEU A 238 4.76 -11.40 -15.77
N GLN A 239 4.86 -11.17 -14.46
CA GLN A 239 3.81 -10.57 -13.65
C GLN A 239 4.04 -9.09 -13.48
N TYR A 240 2.99 -8.28 -13.64
CA TYR A 240 3.03 -6.85 -13.33
C TYR A 240 3.51 -6.61 -11.91
N PHE A 241 4.53 -5.80 -11.76
CA PHE A 241 5.03 -5.39 -10.46
C PHE A 241 4.12 -4.29 -9.90
N VAL A 242 3.40 -4.62 -8.85
CA VAL A 242 2.45 -3.70 -8.20
C VAL A 242 3.24 -2.65 -7.43
N ASP A 243 3.34 -1.46 -8.02
CA ASP A 243 4.03 -0.34 -7.40
C ASP A 243 3.30 0.14 -6.14
N ARG A 244 4.06 0.47 -5.08
CA ARG A 244 3.55 1.00 -3.81
C ARG A 244 2.64 0.04 -3.02
N ALA A 245 2.64 -1.23 -3.33
CA ALA A 245 2.00 -2.21 -2.48
C ALA A 245 2.81 -2.42 -1.20
N LEU A 246 2.11 -2.65 -0.09
CA LEU A 246 2.70 -2.98 1.19
C LEU A 246 2.74 -4.51 1.32
N ASP A 247 3.91 -5.05 1.61
CA ASP A 247 4.02 -6.45 2.03
C ASP A 247 3.65 -6.62 3.52
N ALA A 248 3.53 -7.86 3.97
CA ALA A 248 3.16 -8.15 5.36
C ALA A 248 4.10 -7.51 6.40
N THR A 249 5.37 -7.32 6.04
CA THR A 249 6.33 -6.66 6.95
C THR A 249 5.99 -5.19 7.10
N ALA A 250 5.72 -4.51 5.99
CA ALA A 250 5.32 -3.11 5.99
C ALA A 250 3.97 -2.92 6.70
N VAL A 251 3.00 -3.83 6.50
CA VAL A 251 1.71 -3.77 7.20
C VAL A 251 1.88 -3.97 8.71
N ARG A 252 2.76 -4.87 9.16
CA ARG A 252 3.04 -5.05 10.59
C ARG A 252 3.74 -3.84 11.22
N GLU A 253 4.62 -3.21 10.47
CA GLU A 253 5.39 -2.07 10.97
C GLU A 253 4.59 -0.76 10.95
N TYR A 254 3.79 -0.54 9.93
CA TYR A 254 3.12 0.75 9.69
C TYR A 254 1.59 0.69 9.78
N GLY A 255 1.00 -0.49 9.86
CA GLY A 255 -0.44 -0.70 9.83
C GLY A 255 -1.06 -0.56 8.44
N LEU A 256 -2.34 -0.92 8.35
CA LEU A 256 -3.17 -0.60 7.19
C LEU A 256 -3.68 0.84 7.29
N PRO A 257 -3.95 1.50 6.18
CA PRO A 257 -4.67 2.78 6.22
C PRO A 257 -6.00 2.63 6.96
N PRO A 258 -6.35 3.57 7.86
CA PRO A 258 -7.59 3.51 8.63
C PRO A 258 -8.82 3.31 7.75
N GLY A 259 -9.72 2.43 8.18
CA GLY A 259 -10.96 2.12 7.47
C GLY A 259 -10.82 1.08 6.35
N TYR A 260 -9.64 0.44 6.23
CA TYR A 260 -9.43 -0.63 5.25
C TYR A 260 -9.48 -2.03 5.87
N GLU A 261 -9.52 -2.14 7.21
CA GLU A 261 -9.43 -3.39 7.93
C GLU A 261 -10.53 -4.37 7.54
N GLU A 262 -11.78 -3.91 7.53
CA GLU A 262 -12.94 -4.74 7.15
C GLU A 262 -12.84 -5.17 5.68
N LYS A 263 -12.55 -4.22 4.78
CA LYS A 263 -12.40 -4.51 3.36
C LYS A 263 -11.29 -5.49 3.06
N VAL A 264 -10.16 -5.36 3.75
CA VAL A 264 -9.02 -6.27 3.62
C VAL A 264 -9.38 -7.64 4.21
N SER A 265 -10.05 -7.70 5.36
CA SER A 265 -10.49 -8.96 5.97
C SER A 265 -11.36 -9.79 5.03
N ILE A 266 -12.35 -9.18 4.38
CA ILE A 266 -13.21 -9.85 3.39
C ILE A 266 -12.37 -10.40 2.22
N GLN A 267 -11.43 -9.62 1.69
CA GLN A 267 -10.59 -10.06 0.59
C GLN A 267 -9.60 -11.16 1.00
N ILE A 268 -9.15 -11.18 2.24
CA ILE A 268 -8.34 -12.28 2.77
C ILE A 268 -9.15 -13.59 2.80
N GLU A 269 -10.42 -13.55 3.21
CA GLU A 269 -11.28 -14.75 3.14
C GLU A 269 -11.49 -15.19 1.68
N ASP A 270 -11.79 -14.26 0.77
CA ASP A 270 -11.88 -14.54 -0.68
C ASP A 270 -10.58 -15.15 -1.22
N SER A 271 -9.41 -14.69 -0.75
CA SER A 271 -8.12 -15.23 -1.16
C SER A 271 -7.91 -16.69 -0.73
N ARG A 272 -8.39 -17.07 0.45
CA ARG A 272 -8.36 -18.46 0.93
C ARG A 272 -9.22 -19.38 0.06
N VAL A 273 -10.41 -18.88 -0.33
CA VAL A 273 -11.29 -19.64 -1.24
C VAL A 273 -10.63 -19.79 -2.62
N PHE A 274 -10.00 -18.74 -3.11
CA PHE A 274 -9.26 -18.80 -4.37
C PHE A 274 -8.08 -19.77 -4.29
N ASP A 275 -7.28 -19.72 -3.22
CA ASP A 275 -6.16 -20.65 -3.01
C ASP A 275 -6.65 -22.11 -2.92
N ALA A 276 -7.78 -22.37 -2.24
CA ALA A 276 -8.39 -23.69 -2.21
C ALA A 276 -8.82 -24.16 -3.61
N LEU A 277 -9.42 -23.27 -4.40
CA LEU A 277 -9.87 -23.56 -5.76
C LEU A 277 -8.71 -23.93 -6.69
N ILE A 278 -7.55 -23.27 -6.56
CA ILE A 278 -6.36 -23.55 -7.36
C ILE A 278 -5.39 -24.53 -6.69
N GLY A 279 -5.72 -25.07 -5.53
CA GLY A 279 -4.85 -25.97 -4.78
C GLY A 279 -3.51 -25.35 -4.40
N ASN A 280 -3.49 -24.08 -4.02
CA ASN A 280 -2.29 -23.36 -3.60
C ASN A 280 -2.06 -23.52 -2.10
N MET A 281 -1.17 -24.42 -1.70
CA MET A 281 -0.86 -24.73 -0.28
C MET A 281 0.30 -23.90 0.30
N ASP A 282 0.90 -23.03 -0.49
CA ASP A 282 2.16 -22.35 -0.17
C ASP A 282 1.97 -20.85 0.16
N ARG A 283 0.71 -20.38 0.27
CA ARG A 283 0.40 -18.99 0.56
C ARG A 283 0.99 -18.56 1.90
N THR A 284 1.87 -17.58 1.86
CA THR A 284 2.38 -16.90 3.05
C THR A 284 1.85 -15.47 3.12
N GLU A 285 1.99 -14.84 4.28
CA GLU A 285 1.61 -13.42 4.43
C GLU A 285 2.41 -12.50 3.50
N SER A 286 3.65 -12.87 3.14
CA SER A 286 4.49 -12.09 2.20
C SER A 286 3.99 -12.13 0.76
N ASP A 287 3.12 -13.07 0.43
CA ASP A 287 2.55 -13.25 -0.91
C ASP A 287 1.21 -12.54 -1.08
N VAL A 288 0.78 -11.83 -0.04
CA VAL A 288 -0.38 -10.95 -0.05
C VAL A 288 0.11 -9.51 0.02
N LEU A 289 -0.05 -8.80 -1.07
CA LEU A 289 0.29 -7.38 -1.16
C LEU A 289 -0.95 -6.54 -0.86
N HIS A 290 -0.79 -5.52 -0.04
CA HIS A 290 -1.87 -4.59 0.31
C HIS A 290 -1.68 -3.29 -0.47
N LEU A 291 -2.75 -2.84 -1.13
CA LEU A 291 -2.75 -1.62 -1.93
C LEU A 291 -3.33 -0.46 -1.11
N PRO A 292 -2.47 0.43 -0.57
CA PRO A 292 -2.94 1.50 0.33
C PRO A 292 -3.75 2.58 -0.38
N VAL A 293 -3.83 2.52 -1.72
CA VAL A 293 -4.57 3.49 -2.53
C VAL A 293 -6.08 3.26 -2.45
N ASP A 294 -6.51 2.00 -2.44
CA ASP A 294 -7.92 1.63 -2.56
C ASP A 294 -8.34 0.47 -1.64
N GLY A 295 -7.46 0.01 -0.76
CA GLY A 295 -7.72 -1.07 0.19
C GLY A 295 -7.94 -2.42 -0.48
N ARG A 296 -7.44 -2.62 -1.71
CA ARG A 296 -7.39 -3.93 -2.34
C ARG A 296 -6.18 -4.72 -1.88
N ILE A 297 -6.27 -6.03 -2.04
CA ILE A 297 -5.09 -6.90 -1.96
C ILE A 297 -4.71 -7.37 -3.36
N ALA A 298 -3.47 -7.83 -3.50
CA ALA A 298 -3.00 -8.52 -4.69
C ALA A 298 -2.20 -9.76 -4.27
N LEU A 299 -2.55 -10.89 -4.87
CA LEU A 299 -1.93 -12.18 -4.59
C LEU A 299 -0.79 -12.44 -5.56
N ILE A 300 0.37 -12.76 -5.04
CA ILE A 300 1.55 -13.14 -5.83
C ILE A 300 2.03 -14.53 -5.43
N ASP A 301 2.97 -15.08 -6.18
CA ASP A 301 3.60 -16.38 -5.93
C ASP A 301 2.64 -17.58 -5.95
N HIS A 302 2.20 -17.93 -7.15
CA HIS A 302 1.35 -19.09 -7.42
C HIS A 302 2.13 -20.23 -8.06
N SER A 303 3.46 -20.22 -7.99
CA SER A 303 4.29 -21.23 -8.67
C SER A 303 3.99 -22.66 -8.23
N ARG A 304 3.50 -22.83 -7.00
CA ARG A 304 3.11 -24.12 -6.40
C ARG A 304 1.61 -24.41 -6.39
N ALA A 305 0.82 -23.57 -7.03
CA ALA A 305 -0.62 -23.81 -7.19
C ALA A 305 -0.89 -25.04 -8.07
N PHE A 306 -2.17 -25.42 -8.19
CA PHE A 306 -2.65 -26.57 -8.95
C PHE A 306 -2.09 -27.90 -8.42
N SER A 307 -1.92 -28.00 -7.11
CA SER A 307 -1.62 -29.24 -6.42
C SER A 307 -2.82 -30.19 -6.47
N LEU A 308 -2.56 -31.48 -6.19
CA LEU A 308 -3.62 -32.49 -6.12
C LEU A 308 -4.29 -32.56 -4.73
N GLU A 309 -4.04 -31.58 -3.86
CA GLU A 309 -4.67 -31.50 -2.54
C GLU A 309 -6.16 -31.20 -2.69
N THR A 310 -6.98 -32.07 -2.15
CA THR A 310 -8.45 -31.97 -2.23
C THR A 310 -9.13 -31.85 -0.88
N ASP A 311 -8.38 -31.94 0.23
CA ASP A 311 -8.95 -31.80 1.57
C ASP A 311 -9.13 -30.32 1.94
N LEU A 312 -10.37 -29.85 1.85
CA LEU A 312 -10.71 -28.46 2.16
C LEU A 312 -10.35 -28.05 3.59
N ARG A 313 -10.16 -28.98 4.54
CA ARG A 313 -9.72 -28.67 5.89
C ARG A 313 -8.30 -28.09 5.94
N THR A 314 -7.52 -28.29 4.91
CA THR A 314 -6.21 -27.66 4.74
C THR A 314 -6.32 -26.13 4.71
N TRP A 315 -7.35 -25.62 4.06
CA TRP A 315 -7.59 -24.17 3.94
C TRP A 315 -8.58 -23.64 4.97
N PHE A 316 -9.52 -24.48 5.41
CA PHE A 316 -10.60 -24.14 6.32
C PHE A 316 -10.65 -25.12 7.50
N PRO A 317 -9.66 -25.08 8.41
CA PRO A 317 -9.55 -26.04 9.52
C PRO A 317 -10.77 -26.00 10.43
N ASP A 318 -11.41 -24.85 10.59
CA ASP A 318 -12.59 -24.66 11.44
C ASP A 318 -13.91 -24.96 10.72
N GLY A 319 -13.87 -25.34 9.44
CA GLY A 319 -15.03 -25.60 8.60
C GLY A 319 -15.96 -24.38 8.41
N ARG A 320 -15.46 -23.19 8.73
CA ARG A 320 -16.18 -21.92 8.56
C ARG A 320 -15.52 -21.07 7.50
N TRP A 321 -16.33 -20.52 6.63
CA TRP A 321 -15.95 -19.56 5.61
C TRP A 321 -17.13 -18.62 5.37
N GLU A 322 -16.84 -17.35 5.25
CA GLU A 322 -17.80 -16.35 4.80
C GLU A 322 -17.36 -15.89 3.41
N LEU A 323 -18.22 -16.12 2.43
CA LEU A 323 -17.96 -15.70 1.06
C LEU A 323 -18.47 -14.27 0.88
N SER A 324 -17.69 -13.44 0.20
CA SER A 324 -18.21 -12.18 -0.32
C SER A 324 -19.24 -12.46 -1.41
N GLU A 325 -20.20 -11.52 -1.62
CA GLU A 325 -21.13 -11.60 -2.74
C GLU A 325 -20.42 -11.79 -4.09
N LYS A 326 -19.24 -11.20 -4.21
CA LYS A 326 -18.38 -11.31 -5.39
C LYS A 326 -17.88 -12.73 -5.57
N MET A 327 -17.36 -13.36 -4.50
CA MET A 327 -16.89 -14.73 -4.54
C MET A 327 -18.04 -15.72 -4.80
N GLU A 328 -19.18 -15.55 -4.15
CA GLU A 328 -20.36 -16.36 -4.43
C GLU A 328 -20.79 -16.29 -5.89
N SER A 329 -20.78 -15.10 -6.47
CA SER A 329 -21.11 -14.89 -7.88
C SER A 329 -20.07 -15.54 -8.80
N ALA A 330 -18.80 -15.49 -8.44
CA ALA A 330 -17.71 -16.11 -9.18
C ALA A 330 -17.84 -17.63 -9.22
N LEU A 331 -18.15 -18.26 -8.10
CA LEU A 331 -18.29 -19.72 -7.99
C LEU A 331 -19.54 -20.29 -8.73
N LYS A 332 -20.48 -19.44 -9.07
CA LYS A 332 -21.68 -19.82 -9.89
C LYS A 332 -21.45 -19.76 -11.40
N LYS A 333 -20.31 -19.22 -11.86
CA LYS A 333 -19.90 -19.13 -13.27
C LYS A 333 -19.19 -20.39 -13.73
#